data_10d6e1472eaffe616a385cf0ddf82908
#
_entry.id   10d6e1472eaffe616a385cf0ddf82908
#
_cell.length_a   1.000
_cell.length_b   1.000
_cell.length_c   1.000
_cell.angle_alpha   90.00
_cell.angle_beta   90.00
_cell.angle_gamma   90.00
#
_symmetry.space_group_name_H-M   'P 1'
#
loop_
_entity.id
_entity.type
_entity.pdbx_description
1 polymer ?
#
loop_
_entity_poly.entity_id
_entity_poly.type
_entity_poly.pdbx_seq_one_letter_code
_entity_poly.pdbx_strand_id
1 'polypeptide(L)'
;MLKSSIVQLTKIGAVTMICLLVASCQFQGIKGSGNVTTENRSFYSDFKSIEVEKALEVVVEQSDVTSVTVVADDNLQKHITTTVKNGVLSISSDINNYQNVKSKKVIVKMPTIEGIQVSSAASLQSRNTIKGNIISINSSSGAKVEVTIEADKAYCESSSGSQIIVKGKSISLETSSSSGSSIDAKELLSNDVMADASSGSSINVYPLRSLTAEASSGSNIIYYNSPKNLNKKTSSGGNIGKE
;
A
#
# COMPACT_ATOMS: atom_id res chain seq x y z
N MET A 1 -36.04 -1.26 -42.28
CA MET A 1 -35.24 -0.03 -42.13
C MET A 1 -35.19 0.52 -40.70
N LEU A 2 -36.28 0.49 -39.92
CA LEU A 2 -36.29 1.07 -38.56
C LEU A 2 -35.31 0.40 -37.57
N LYS A 3 -35.15 -0.93 -37.59
CA LYS A 3 -34.25 -1.67 -36.68
C LYS A 3 -32.76 -1.37 -36.91
N SER A 4 -32.33 -1.08 -38.14
CA SER A 4 -30.95 -0.74 -38.46
C SER A 4 -30.58 0.66 -37.93
N SER A 5 -31.51 1.61 -37.98
CA SER A 5 -31.27 2.99 -37.50
C SER A 5 -31.17 3.06 -35.96
N ILE A 6 -31.94 2.25 -35.22
CA ILE A 6 -31.90 2.19 -33.75
C ILE A 6 -30.56 1.60 -33.27
N VAL A 7 -30.06 0.55 -33.91
CA VAL A 7 -28.76 -0.06 -33.56
C VAL A 7 -27.59 0.88 -33.85
N GLN A 8 -27.68 1.70 -34.89
CA GLN A 8 -26.65 2.73 -35.15
C GLN A 8 -26.69 3.88 -34.13
N LEU A 9 -27.88 4.35 -33.73
CA LEU A 9 -28.01 5.37 -32.68
C LEU A 9 -27.48 4.91 -31.32
N THR A 10 -27.72 3.66 -30.93
CA THR A 10 -27.19 3.12 -29.65
C THR A 10 -25.66 2.96 -29.68
N LYS A 11 -25.07 2.57 -30.82
CA LYS A 11 -23.60 2.50 -30.98
C LYS A 11 -22.95 3.90 -30.92
N ILE A 12 -23.54 4.90 -31.54
CA ILE A 12 -23.04 6.30 -31.51
C ILE A 12 -23.16 6.83 -30.09
N GLY A 13 -24.27 6.61 -29.39
CA GLY A 13 -24.45 7.01 -28.00
C GLY A 13 -23.44 6.38 -27.03
N ALA A 14 -23.14 5.11 -27.20
CA ALA A 14 -22.16 4.38 -26.39
C ALA A 14 -20.73 4.89 -26.64
N VAL A 15 -20.34 5.13 -27.88
CA VAL A 15 -19.01 5.69 -28.25
C VAL A 15 -18.87 7.11 -27.73
N THR A 16 -19.89 7.94 -27.83
CA THR A 16 -19.88 9.32 -27.33
C THR A 16 -19.76 9.35 -25.80
N MET A 17 -20.43 8.45 -25.09
CA MET A 17 -20.35 8.32 -23.64
C MET A 17 -18.96 7.84 -23.19
N ILE A 18 -18.31 6.94 -23.90
CA ILE A 18 -16.95 6.49 -23.62
C ILE A 18 -15.94 7.62 -23.90
N CYS A 19 -16.10 8.40 -24.98
CA CYS A 19 -15.26 9.56 -25.25
C CYS A 19 -15.38 10.68 -24.21
N LEU A 20 -16.55 10.89 -23.62
CA LEU A 20 -16.75 11.86 -22.54
C LEU A 20 -16.08 11.45 -21.23
N LEU A 21 -15.93 10.13 -20.97
CA LEU A 21 -15.24 9.63 -19.77
C LEU A 21 -13.71 9.81 -19.85
N VAL A 22 -13.12 9.83 -21.05
CA VAL A 22 -11.67 10.06 -21.22
C VAL A 22 -11.29 11.53 -21.33
N ALA A 23 -12.22 12.44 -21.62
CA ALA A 23 -11.97 13.88 -21.72
C ALA A 23 -11.89 14.60 -20.35
N SER A 24 -12.19 13.90 -19.25
CA SER A 24 -12.27 14.48 -17.90
C SER A 24 -10.92 14.68 -17.19
N CYS A 25 -9.82 14.14 -17.69
CA CYS A 25 -8.50 14.31 -17.08
C CYS A 25 -7.81 15.55 -17.68
N GLN A 26 -8.10 16.74 -17.20
CA GLN A 26 -7.22 17.90 -17.38
C GLN A 26 -5.98 17.67 -16.49
N PHE A 27 -4.90 17.23 -17.10
CA PHE A 27 -3.59 17.04 -16.46
C PHE A 27 -2.91 18.40 -16.19
N GLN A 28 -3.45 19.20 -15.28
CA GLN A 28 -2.68 20.29 -14.71
C GLN A 28 -1.78 19.72 -13.61
N GLY A 29 -0.55 19.37 -13.97
CA GLY A 29 0.48 18.93 -13.04
C GLY A 29 1.50 20.04 -12.77
N ILE A 30 2.11 20.00 -11.59
CA ILE A 30 3.26 20.86 -11.30
C ILE A 30 4.54 20.22 -11.85
N LYS A 31 5.34 21.03 -12.57
CA LYS A 31 6.66 20.60 -13.03
C LYS A 31 7.68 20.85 -11.90
N GLY A 32 8.49 19.83 -11.58
CA GLY A 32 9.60 19.99 -10.66
C GLY A 32 10.63 20.99 -11.18
N SER A 33 11.23 21.75 -10.28
CA SER A 33 12.31 22.71 -10.62
C SER A 33 13.62 22.01 -10.96
N GLY A 34 13.82 20.77 -10.46
CA GLY A 34 15.07 20.03 -10.53
C GLY A 34 16.12 20.46 -9.49
N ASN A 35 15.82 21.49 -8.69
CA ASN A 35 16.66 21.94 -7.57
C ASN A 35 16.18 21.32 -6.26
N VAL A 36 16.80 20.24 -5.79
CA VAL A 36 16.39 19.52 -4.58
C VAL A 36 16.88 20.24 -3.34
N THR A 37 15.95 20.53 -2.43
CA THR A 37 16.21 21.10 -1.10
C THR A 37 15.77 20.18 0.02
N THR A 38 16.25 20.44 1.23
CA THR A 38 15.93 19.64 2.42
C THR A 38 15.37 20.56 3.50
N GLU A 39 14.18 20.21 4.03
CA GLU A 39 13.54 20.94 5.11
C GLU A 39 13.13 19.99 6.24
N ASN A 40 13.45 20.36 7.48
CA ASN A 40 12.95 19.65 8.67
C ASN A 40 11.60 20.21 9.07
N ARG A 41 10.68 19.31 9.41
CA ARG A 41 9.32 19.65 9.87
C ARG A 41 9.26 19.55 11.39
N SER A 42 8.63 20.53 12.04
CA SER A 42 8.42 20.54 13.48
C SER A 42 7.01 20.04 13.82
N PHE A 43 6.90 19.30 14.93
CA PHE A 43 5.63 18.75 15.43
C PHE A 43 5.43 19.12 16.90
N TYR A 44 4.18 19.22 17.33
CA TYR A 44 3.78 19.53 18.70
C TYR A 44 3.17 18.34 19.45
N SER A 45 3.09 17.17 18.80
CA SER A 45 2.53 15.95 19.40
C SER A 45 3.25 14.69 18.89
N ASP A 46 3.28 13.66 19.73
CA ASP A 46 3.81 12.35 19.41
C ASP A 46 2.88 11.61 18.43
N PHE A 47 3.47 10.74 17.64
CA PHE A 47 2.75 9.85 16.72
C PHE A 47 3.39 8.46 16.71
N LYS A 48 2.56 7.44 16.45
CA LYS A 48 2.98 6.05 16.33
C LYS A 48 2.52 5.40 15.02
N SER A 49 1.77 6.14 14.22
CA SER A 49 1.26 5.70 12.92
C SER A 49 1.56 6.73 11.85
N ILE A 50 1.71 6.25 10.62
CA ILE A 50 2.04 7.06 9.45
C ILE A 50 0.98 6.80 8.38
N GLU A 51 0.45 7.87 7.81
CA GLU A 51 -0.41 7.85 6.63
C GLU A 51 0.28 8.60 5.47
N VAL A 52 0.35 7.97 4.30
CA VAL A 52 1.04 8.52 3.12
C VAL A 52 0.13 8.48 1.91
N GLU A 53 0.05 9.60 1.21
CA GLU A 53 -0.81 9.75 0.04
C GLU A 53 -0.14 10.52 -1.11
N LYS A 54 -0.88 10.63 -2.24
CA LYS A 54 -0.55 11.57 -3.33
C LYS A 54 0.81 11.32 -3.99
N ALA A 55 1.08 10.06 -4.29
CA ALA A 55 2.28 9.63 -5.01
C ALA A 55 3.61 10.07 -4.36
N LEU A 56 3.63 10.39 -3.06
CA LEU A 56 4.82 10.71 -2.31
C LEU A 56 5.64 9.45 -2.00
N GLU A 57 6.94 9.63 -1.79
CA GLU A 57 7.87 8.57 -1.41
C GLU A 57 8.28 8.75 0.05
N VAL A 58 8.06 7.74 0.88
CA VAL A 58 8.44 7.80 2.30
C VAL A 58 9.48 6.74 2.63
N VAL A 59 10.50 7.14 3.36
CA VAL A 59 11.45 6.22 3.99
C VAL A 59 11.27 6.34 5.49
N VAL A 60 10.88 5.25 6.14
CA VAL A 60 10.72 5.21 7.60
C VAL A 60 11.90 4.48 8.25
N GLU A 61 12.35 4.99 9.38
CA GLU A 61 13.41 4.42 10.19
C GLU A 61 12.97 4.38 11.65
N GLN A 62 12.93 3.21 12.28
CA GLN A 62 12.72 3.13 13.71
C GLN A 62 13.99 3.60 14.43
N SER A 63 13.88 4.63 15.28
CA SER A 63 14.99 5.33 15.90
C SER A 63 14.53 6.01 17.18
N ASP A 64 15.39 6.13 18.19
CA ASP A 64 15.08 6.82 19.46
C ASP A 64 14.80 8.33 19.27
N VAL A 65 15.16 8.89 18.12
CA VAL A 65 14.93 10.31 17.80
C VAL A 65 13.77 10.43 16.81
N THR A 66 12.79 11.26 17.14
CA THR A 66 11.70 11.62 16.21
C THR A 66 12.12 12.78 15.31
N SER A 67 12.04 12.57 14.01
CA SER A 67 12.27 13.65 13.02
C SER A 67 11.51 13.36 11.73
N VAL A 68 11.08 14.42 11.06
CA VAL A 68 10.51 14.35 9.70
C VAL A 68 11.23 15.36 8.83
N THR A 69 11.82 14.86 7.76
CA THR A 69 12.62 15.64 6.82
C THR A 69 12.05 15.48 5.41
N VAL A 70 11.70 16.58 4.78
CA VAL A 70 11.23 16.61 3.39
C VAL A 70 12.42 16.91 2.48
N VAL A 71 12.68 16.01 1.52
CA VAL A 71 13.72 16.12 0.49
C VAL A 71 13.03 16.19 -0.86
N ALA A 72 12.81 17.38 -1.36
CA ALA A 72 12.01 17.60 -2.56
C ALA A 72 12.55 18.73 -3.42
N ASP A 73 12.09 18.80 -4.66
CA ASP A 73 12.32 19.97 -5.50
C ASP A 73 11.80 21.22 -4.76
N ASP A 74 12.55 22.30 -4.77
CA ASP A 74 12.31 23.50 -3.94
C ASP A 74 10.90 24.07 -4.12
N ASN A 75 10.40 24.07 -5.34
CA ASN A 75 9.05 24.52 -5.65
C ASN A 75 7.95 23.57 -5.13
N LEU A 76 8.30 22.34 -4.72
CA LEU A 76 7.36 21.37 -4.14
C LEU A 76 7.32 21.40 -2.61
N GLN A 77 8.31 21.98 -1.94
CA GLN A 77 8.41 22.00 -0.48
C GLN A 77 7.13 22.53 0.20
N LYS A 78 6.56 23.62 -0.31
CA LYS A 78 5.35 24.23 0.23
C LYS A 78 4.07 23.43 -0.02
N HIS A 79 4.11 22.50 -0.98
CA HIS A 79 2.98 21.67 -1.38
C HIS A 79 2.94 20.32 -0.64
N ILE A 80 4.07 19.89 -0.05
CA ILE A 80 4.14 18.66 0.74
C ILE A 80 3.77 19.01 2.18
N THR A 81 2.63 18.49 2.64
CA THR A 81 2.10 18.74 3.97
C THR A 81 2.43 17.58 4.90
N THR A 82 2.77 17.91 6.14
CA THR A 82 3.05 16.94 7.21
C THR A 82 2.32 17.42 8.47
N THR A 83 1.29 16.70 8.88
CA THR A 83 0.46 17.05 10.04
C THR A 83 0.30 15.88 10.98
N VAL A 84 0.27 16.13 12.29
CA VAL A 84 -0.01 15.10 13.29
C VAL A 84 -1.39 15.33 13.88
N LYS A 85 -2.25 14.30 13.84
CA LYS A 85 -3.57 14.30 14.44
C LYS A 85 -3.89 12.92 15.01
N ASN A 86 -4.35 12.88 16.27
CA ASN A 86 -4.73 11.65 16.97
C ASN A 86 -3.62 10.57 16.93
N GLY A 87 -2.35 10.94 17.06
CA GLY A 87 -1.22 10.00 17.03
C GLY A 87 -0.85 9.46 15.65
N VAL A 88 -1.38 10.04 14.58
CA VAL A 88 -1.07 9.69 13.18
C VAL A 88 -0.34 10.86 12.51
N LEU A 89 0.83 10.60 11.94
CA LEU A 89 1.52 11.53 11.04
C LEU A 89 0.95 11.34 9.62
N SER A 90 0.19 12.32 9.15
CA SER A 90 -0.31 12.37 7.77
C SER A 90 0.68 13.13 6.88
N ILE A 91 1.14 12.47 5.83
CA ILE A 91 2.06 12.99 4.81
C ILE A 91 1.31 13.01 3.49
N SER A 92 0.97 14.19 3.01
CA SER A 92 0.15 14.36 1.82
C SER A 92 0.63 15.55 0.98
N SER A 93 -0.07 15.84 -0.08
CA SER A 93 0.19 17.00 -0.93
C SER A 93 -1.12 17.59 -1.45
N ASP A 94 -1.15 18.87 -1.68
CA ASP A 94 -2.26 19.55 -2.40
C ASP A 94 -2.15 19.37 -3.93
N ILE A 95 -1.08 18.72 -4.41
CA ILE A 95 -0.84 18.43 -5.82
C ILE A 95 -1.30 16.99 -6.13
N ASN A 96 -2.06 16.84 -7.21
CA ASN A 96 -2.50 15.53 -7.69
C ASN A 96 -1.63 14.95 -8.82
N ASN A 97 -0.85 15.78 -9.52
CA ASN A 97 -0.05 15.34 -10.64
C ASN A 97 1.33 16.02 -10.66
N TYR A 98 2.38 15.22 -10.78
CA TYR A 98 3.77 15.65 -10.80
C TYR A 98 4.40 15.39 -12.16
N GLN A 99 5.13 16.37 -12.71
CA GLN A 99 5.83 16.25 -13.99
C GLN A 99 7.32 16.53 -13.80
N ASN A 100 8.18 15.65 -14.30
CA ASN A 100 9.64 15.81 -14.29
C ASN A 100 10.21 16.21 -12.90
N VAL A 101 9.68 15.62 -11.84
CA VAL A 101 10.13 15.87 -10.45
C VAL A 101 11.38 15.03 -10.17
N LYS A 102 12.42 15.68 -9.64
CA LYS A 102 13.67 15.01 -9.25
C LYS A 102 13.58 14.34 -7.89
N SER A 103 12.87 14.94 -6.94
CA SER A 103 12.61 14.36 -5.63
C SER A 103 11.29 14.85 -5.03
N LYS A 104 10.57 13.94 -4.35
CA LYS A 104 9.38 14.18 -3.53
C LYS A 104 9.36 13.21 -2.35
N LYS A 105 10.49 13.11 -1.67
CA LYS A 105 10.76 12.13 -0.62
C LYS A 105 10.59 12.73 0.75
N VAL A 106 10.02 11.95 1.68
CA VAL A 106 9.96 12.30 3.10
C VAL A 106 10.66 11.21 3.90
N ILE A 107 11.58 11.61 4.77
CA ILE A 107 12.29 10.70 5.68
C ILE A 107 11.69 10.89 7.07
N VAL A 108 11.17 9.81 7.64
CA VAL A 108 10.55 9.79 8.98
C VAL A 108 11.37 8.92 9.89
N LYS A 109 11.79 9.48 11.02
CA LYS A 109 12.38 8.73 12.14
C LYS A 109 11.43 8.79 13.32
N MET A 110 11.19 7.66 14.00
CA MET A 110 10.30 7.59 15.15
C MET A 110 10.59 6.34 16.00
N PRO A 111 10.38 6.38 17.33
CA PRO A 111 10.74 5.28 18.21
C PRO A 111 9.79 4.09 18.14
N THR A 112 8.53 4.32 17.87
CA THR A 112 7.50 3.28 17.86
C THR A 112 6.68 3.39 16.58
N ILE A 113 6.51 2.27 15.85
CA ILE A 113 5.71 2.20 14.64
C ILE A 113 4.65 1.11 14.83
N GLU A 114 3.39 1.52 15.00
CA GLU A 114 2.24 0.64 15.22
C GLU A 114 1.36 0.53 13.96
N GLY A 115 1.34 1.59 13.13
CA GLY A 115 0.50 1.65 11.93
C GLY A 115 1.19 2.29 10.74
N ILE A 116 0.99 1.69 9.57
CA ILE A 116 1.44 2.20 8.27
C ILE A 116 0.25 2.12 7.32
N GLN A 117 -0.17 3.26 6.79
CA GLN A 117 -1.22 3.34 5.78
C GLN A 117 -0.69 4.10 4.58
N VAL A 118 -0.79 3.49 3.39
CA VAL A 118 -0.27 4.10 2.14
C VAL A 118 -1.32 3.99 1.05
N SER A 119 -1.62 5.09 0.40
CA SER A 119 -2.64 5.14 -0.64
C SER A 119 -2.29 6.06 -1.81
N SER A 120 -3.14 6.09 -2.83
CA SER A 120 -3.05 7.08 -3.93
C SER A 120 -1.69 7.09 -4.62
N ALA A 121 -1.23 5.91 -5.08
CA ALA A 121 0.05 5.70 -5.78
C ALA A 121 1.31 6.12 -4.98
N ALA A 122 1.20 6.35 -3.67
CA ALA A 122 2.34 6.63 -2.81
C ALA A 122 3.15 5.36 -2.52
N SER A 123 4.37 5.54 -2.03
CA SER A 123 5.24 4.44 -1.63
C SER A 123 5.89 4.66 -0.27
N LEU A 124 6.03 3.57 0.49
CA LEU A 124 6.75 3.58 1.76
C LEU A 124 7.70 2.39 1.84
N GLN A 125 8.93 2.65 2.28
CA GLN A 125 9.90 1.59 2.59
C GLN A 125 10.52 1.81 3.97
N SER A 126 10.84 0.71 4.68
CA SER A 126 11.61 0.79 5.91
C SER A 126 13.11 0.73 5.63
N ARG A 127 13.89 1.54 6.35
CA ARG A 127 15.36 1.52 6.27
C ARG A 127 15.97 0.42 7.13
N ASN A 128 15.31 0.10 8.23
CA ASN A 128 15.72 -0.93 9.18
C ASN A 128 14.53 -1.82 9.56
N THR A 129 14.79 -2.84 10.36
CA THR A 129 13.73 -3.71 10.90
C THR A 129 12.89 -2.94 11.90
N ILE A 130 11.59 -2.89 11.65
CA ILE A 130 10.59 -2.30 12.56
C ILE A 130 10.24 -3.36 13.61
N LYS A 131 10.43 -3.05 14.88
CA LYS A 131 10.12 -3.92 16.01
C LYS A 131 8.92 -3.40 16.78
N GLY A 132 7.98 -4.28 17.11
CA GLY A 132 6.79 -3.90 17.87
C GLY A 132 5.95 -5.10 18.28
N ASN A 133 5.02 -4.91 19.21
CA ASN A 133 4.09 -5.98 19.58
C ASN A 133 3.04 -6.20 18.49
N ILE A 134 2.45 -5.10 18.01
CA ILE A 134 1.44 -5.13 16.95
C ILE A 134 1.83 -4.13 15.89
N ILE A 135 1.90 -4.59 14.63
CA ILE A 135 2.18 -3.74 13.47
C ILE A 135 1.07 -3.96 12.44
N SER A 136 0.38 -2.87 12.08
CA SER A 136 -0.67 -2.87 11.05
C SER A 136 -0.18 -2.16 9.80
N ILE A 137 -0.32 -2.80 8.64
CA ILE A 137 0.14 -2.30 7.35
C ILE A 137 -1.03 -2.35 6.37
N ASN A 138 -1.47 -1.18 5.92
CA ASN A 138 -2.56 -1.03 4.95
C ASN A 138 -2.07 -0.35 3.68
N SER A 139 -2.39 -0.93 2.53
CA SER A 139 -2.04 -0.37 1.22
C SER A 139 -3.26 -0.37 0.30
N SER A 140 -3.51 0.75 -0.39
CA SER A 140 -4.65 0.85 -1.30
C SER A 140 -4.36 1.75 -2.52
N SER A 141 -5.25 1.70 -3.51
CA SER A 141 -5.24 2.64 -4.64
C SER A 141 -3.88 2.76 -5.34
N GLY A 142 -3.32 1.61 -5.76
CA GLY A 142 -2.07 1.54 -6.50
C GLY A 142 -0.81 1.88 -5.70
N ALA A 143 -0.89 1.93 -4.36
CA ALA A 143 0.25 2.24 -3.50
C ALA A 143 1.16 1.02 -3.29
N LYS A 144 2.38 1.27 -2.82
CA LYS A 144 3.37 0.24 -2.53
C LYS A 144 3.97 0.40 -1.13
N VAL A 145 4.02 -0.70 -0.37
CA VAL A 145 4.72 -0.77 0.92
C VAL A 145 5.79 -1.87 0.86
N GLU A 146 7.00 -1.57 1.31
CA GLU A 146 8.08 -2.55 1.45
C GLU A 146 8.78 -2.38 2.80
N VAL A 147 8.59 -3.34 3.72
CA VAL A 147 9.08 -3.23 5.10
C VAL A 147 9.64 -4.54 5.60
N THR A 148 10.62 -4.44 6.52
CA THR A 148 11.11 -5.57 7.31
C THR A 148 10.62 -5.39 8.75
N ILE A 149 9.98 -6.43 9.32
CA ILE A 149 9.37 -6.36 10.66
C ILE A 149 9.82 -7.51 11.57
N GLU A 150 9.77 -7.25 12.86
CA GLU A 150 9.82 -8.24 13.94
C GLU A 150 8.70 -7.93 14.92
N ALA A 151 7.63 -8.73 14.94
CA ALA A 151 6.41 -8.43 15.69
C ALA A 151 5.79 -9.66 16.36
N ASP A 152 5.03 -9.46 17.44
CA ASP A 152 4.18 -10.53 17.96
C ASP A 152 3.00 -10.76 17.01
N LYS A 153 2.36 -9.68 16.55
CA LYS A 153 1.26 -9.71 15.58
C LYS A 153 1.51 -8.76 14.43
N ALA A 154 1.31 -9.24 13.21
CA ALA A 154 1.32 -8.44 12.00
C ALA A 154 -0.04 -8.53 11.30
N TYR A 155 -0.58 -7.38 10.90
CA TYR A 155 -1.78 -7.26 10.08
C TYR A 155 -1.38 -6.60 8.75
N CYS A 156 -1.71 -7.26 7.64
CA CYS A 156 -1.44 -6.73 6.30
C CYS A 156 -2.72 -6.73 5.48
N GLU A 157 -3.16 -5.55 5.05
CA GLU A 157 -4.33 -5.39 4.20
C GLU A 157 -3.96 -4.66 2.91
N SER A 158 -4.32 -5.25 1.75
CA SER A 158 -4.02 -4.68 0.44
C SER A 158 -5.28 -4.68 -0.43
N SER A 159 -5.56 -3.56 -1.10
CA SER A 159 -6.73 -3.45 -1.97
C SER A 159 -6.48 -2.55 -3.20
N SER A 160 -7.37 -2.61 -4.18
CA SER A 160 -7.38 -1.69 -5.30
C SER A 160 -6.03 -1.57 -6.02
N GLY A 161 -5.46 -2.70 -6.45
CA GLY A 161 -4.24 -2.77 -7.24
C GLY A 161 -2.96 -2.38 -6.49
N SER A 162 -2.98 -2.33 -5.16
CA SER A 162 -1.80 -2.01 -4.35
C SER A 162 -0.94 -3.23 -4.05
N GLN A 163 0.24 -2.98 -3.48
CA GLN A 163 1.22 -4.03 -3.16
C GLN A 163 1.81 -3.82 -1.76
N ILE A 164 1.86 -4.91 -0.99
CA ILE A 164 2.64 -5.00 0.25
C ILE A 164 3.72 -6.07 0.07
N ILE A 165 4.96 -5.74 0.38
CA ILE A 165 6.09 -6.66 0.51
C ILE A 165 6.55 -6.56 1.96
N VAL A 166 6.44 -7.66 2.70
CA VAL A 166 6.82 -7.70 4.11
C VAL A 166 7.75 -8.88 4.38
N LYS A 167 8.85 -8.60 5.11
CA LYS A 167 9.91 -9.55 5.42
C LYS A 167 10.17 -9.61 6.91
N GLY A 168 10.87 -10.65 7.38
CA GLY A 168 11.32 -10.78 8.77
C GLY A 168 10.63 -11.90 9.52
N LYS A 169 10.05 -11.61 10.70
CA LYS A 169 9.39 -12.64 11.52
C LYS A 169 8.22 -12.10 12.32
N SER A 170 7.22 -12.97 12.55
CA SER A 170 6.11 -12.68 13.48
C SER A 170 5.65 -13.95 14.20
N ILE A 171 4.96 -13.80 15.33
CA ILE A 171 4.27 -14.92 15.98
C ILE A 171 2.97 -15.20 15.23
N SER A 172 2.20 -14.15 14.92
CA SER A 172 0.96 -14.25 14.16
C SER A 172 0.93 -13.28 13.00
N LEU A 173 0.43 -13.74 11.86
CA LEU A 173 0.22 -12.94 10.65
C LEU A 173 -1.23 -13.09 10.19
N GLU A 174 -1.94 -11.98 10.06
CA GLU A 174 -3.24 -11.92 9.39
C GLU A 174 -3.10 -11.10 8.10
N THR A 175 -3.52 -11.68 6.98
CA THR A 175 -3.45 -11.01 5.68
C THR A 175 -4.79 -11.01 4.98
N SER A 176 -5.16 -9.87 4.42
CA SER A 176 -6.34 -9.73 3.55
C SER A 176 -5.98 -9.00 2.27
N SER A 177 -6.32 -9.58 1.12
CA SER A 177 -6.02 -8.99 -0.18
C SER A 177 -7.23 -9.06 -1.10
N SER A 178 -7.56 -7.94 -1.77
CA SER A 178 -8.73 -7.88 -2.66
C SER A 178 -8.51 -6.96 -3.87
N SER A 179 -9.41 -7.05 -4.85
CA SER A 179 -9.45 -6.11 -5.97
C SER A 179 -8.12 -5.97 -6.73
N GLY A 180 -7.55 -7.11 -7.14
CA GLY A 180 -6.34 -7.18 -7.96
C GLY A 180 -5.05 -6.73 -7.25
N SER A 181 -5.06 -6.65 -5.91
CA SER A 181 -3.88 -6.29 -5.12
C SER A 181 -3.03 -7.51 -4.76
N SER A 182 -1.88 -7.27 -4.13
CA SER A 182 -0.97 -8.35 -3.73
C SER A 182 -0.30 -8.12 -2.38
N ILE A 183 -0.12 -9.23 -1.63
CA ILE A 183 0.70 -9.28 -0.43
C ILE A 183 1.78 -10.35 -0.61
N ASP A 184 3.04 -9.93 -0.62
CA ASP A 184 4.20 -10.83 -0.64
C ASP A 184 4.85 -10.87 0.75
N ALA A 185 4.48 -11.88 1.53
CA ALA A 185 5.00 -12.21 2.86
C ALA A 185 5.78 -13.55 2.86
N LYS A 186 6.28 -14.01 1.70
CA LYS A 186 7.05 -15.26 1.61
C LYS A 186 8.39 -15.22 2.36
N GLU A 187 8.89 -14.01 2.67
CA GLU A 187 10.08 -13.81 3.48
C GLU A 187 9.75 -13.37 4.93
N LEU A 188 8.47 -13.40 5.33
CA LEU A 188 8.02 -13.20 6.71
C LEU A 188 7.74 -14.55 7.37
N LEU A 189 8.67 -15.03 8.18
CA LEU A 189 8.52 -16.30 8.91
C LEU A 189 7.50 -16.11 10.04
N SER A 190 6.32 -16.74 9.92
CA SER A 190 5.24 -16.57 10.89
C SER A 190 4.79 -17.91 11.45
N ASN A 191 4.63 -18.00 12.79
CA ASN A 191 4.18 -19.26 13.39
C ASN A 191 2.76 -19.60 12.94
N ASP A 192 1.83 -18.67 13.10
CA ASP A 192 0.42 -18.85 12.77
C ASP A 192 0.01 -17.82 11.71
N VAL A 193 -0.56 -18.31 10.62
CA VAL A 193 -0.96 -17.46 9.49
C VAL A 193 -2.44 -17.65 9.21
N MET A 194 -3.14 -16.50 9.06
CA MET A 194 -4.47 -16.41 8.48
C MET A 194 -4.36 -15.59 7.18
N ALA A 195 -4.86 -16.13 6.08
CA ALA A 195 -4.78 -15.50 4.77
C ALA A 195 -6.14 -15.54 4.07
N ASP A 196 -6.65 -14.38 3.69
CA ASP A 196 -7.91 -14.21 2.95
C ASP A 196 -7.65 -13.45 1.64
N ALA A 197 -7.93 -14.09 0.52
CA ALA A 197 -7.77 -13.51 -0.81
C ALA A 197 -9.07 -13.55 -1.60
N SER A 198 -9.41 -12.42 -2.25
CA SER A 198 -10.58 -12.33 -3.07
C SER A 198 -10.39 -11.45 -4.31
N SER A 199 -11.35 -11.53 -5.26
CA SER A 199 -11.42 -10.59 -6.40
C SER A 199 -10.09 -10.45 -7.18
N GLY A 200 -9.53 -11.58 -7.61
CA GLY A 200 -8.33 -11.63 -8.45
C GLY A 200 -7.04 -11.19 -7.77
N SER A 201 -7.02 -11.15 -6.45
CA SER A 201 -5.82 -10.79 -5.67
C SER A 201 -4.87 -11.96 -5.45
N SER A 202 -3.68 -11.69 -4.92
CA SER A 202 -2.69 -12.71 -4.61
C SER A 202 -2.03 -12.50 -3.25
N ILE A 203 -1.80 -13.61 -2.52
CA ILE A 203 -1.11 -13.63 -1.23
C ILE A 203 -0.05 -14.72 -1.25
N ASN A 204 1.19 -14.38 -0.86
CA ASN A 204 2.29 -15.31 -0.64
C ASN A 204 2.66 -15.29 0.85
N VAL A 205 2.73 -16.46 1.51
CA VAL A 205 3.02 -16.56 2.95
C VAL A 205 3.99 -17.69 3.30
N TYR A 206 4.67 -17.58 4.44
CA TYR A 206 5.56 -18.60 4.98
C TYR A 206 5.12 -19.05 6.38
N PRO A 207 4.12 -19.94 6.49
CA PRO A 207 3.63 -20.46 7.77
C PRO A 207 4.56 -21.50 8.36
N LEU A 208 4.92 -21.38 9.65
CA LEU A 208 5.78 -22.35 10.34
C LEU A 208 4.96 -23.43 11.07
N ARG A 209 3.86 -23.07 11.74
CA ARG A 209 3.06 -23.95 12.59
C ARG A 209 1.66 -24.19 12.04
N SER A 210 0.93 -23.14 11.72
CA SER A 210 -0.44 -23.25 11.20
C SER A 210 -0.74 -22.27 10.06
N LEU A 211 -1.61 -22.71 9.15
CA LEU A 211 -2.18 -21.90 8.08
C LEU A 211 -3.69 -22.12 8.00
N THR A 212 -4.45 -21.06 8.14
CA THR A 212 -5.85 -20.98 7.70
C THR A 212 -5.91 -20.06 6.49
N ALA A 213 -6.34 -20.59 5.35
CA ALA A 213 -6.36 -19.85 4.09
C ALA A 213 -7.73 -19.95 3.42
N GLU A 214 -8.27 -18.79 3.01
CA GLU A 214 -9.50 -18.70 2.23
C GLU A 214 -9.22 -17.95 0.91
N ALA A 215 -9.60 -18.55 -0.23
CA ALA A 215 -9.43 -17.94 -1.54
C ALA A 215 -10.72 -17.99 -2.34
N SER A 216 -11.15 -16.86 -2.89
CA SER A 216 -12.38 -16.76 -3.66
C SER A 216 -12.27 -15.83 -4.87
N SER A 217 -13.24 -15.91 -5.78
CA SER A 217 -13.36 -14.96 -6.89
C SER A 217 -12.07 -14.80 -7.72
N GLY A 218 -11.48 -15.94 -8.12
CA GLY A 218 -10.29 -15.99 -8.97
C GLY A 218 -8.99 -15.53 -8.30
N SER A 219 -8.93 -15.47 -6.97
CA SER A 219 -7.72 -15.12 -6.22
C SER A 219 -6.79 -16.31 -6.03
N ASN A 220 -5.55 -16.05 -5.60
CA ASN A 220 -4.53 -17.05 -5.41
C ASN A 220 -3.77 -16.86 -4.09
N ILE A 221 -3.60 -17.94 -3.31
CA ILE A 221 -2.76 -17.98 -2.12
C ILE A 221 -1.69 -19.05 -2.32
N ILE A 222 -0.42 -18.66 -2.18
CA ILE A 222 0.72 -19.59 -2.23
C ILE A 222 1.42 -19.58 -0.88
N TYR A 223 1.69 -20.79 -0.33
CA TYR A 223 2.45 -20.93 0.90
C TYR A 223 3.75 -21.70 0.64
N TYR A 224 4.84 -21.19 1.24
CA TYR A 224 6.23 -21.62 0.97
C TYR A 224 6.80 -22.59 1.99
N ASN A 225 6.00 -23.05 2.94
CA ASN A 225 6.39 -24.08 3.91
C ASN A 225 5.18 -24.98 4.23
N SER A 226 5.40 -26.21 4.66
CA SER A 226 4.33 -27.14 5.09
C SER A 226 4.08 -27.01 6.59
N PRO A 227 3.04 -26.28 7.04
CA PRO A 227 2.70 -26.17 8.44
C PRO A 227 2.10 -27.49 8.95
N LYS A 228 2.17 -27.72 10.29
CA LYS A 228 1.56 -28.90 10.91
C LYS A 228 0.03 -28.88 10.82
N ASN A 229 -0.57 -27.71 10.96
CA ASN A 229 -2.01 -27.51 10.89
C ASN A 229 -2.34 -26.72 9.62
N LEU A 230 -3.09 -27.30 8.70
CA LEU A 230 -3.45 -26.69 7.44
C LEU A 230 -4.95 -26.76 7.22
N ASN A 231 -5.61 -25.60 7.16
CA ASN A 231 -7.01 -25.46 6.82
C ASN A 231 -7.13 -24.60 5.56
N LYS A 232 -7.75 -25.13 4.50
CA LYS A 232 -7.91 -24.42 3.21
C LYS A 232 -9.38 -24.43 2.81
N LYS A 233 -9.87 -23.28 2.37
CA LYS A 233 -11.20 -23.13 1.81
C LYS A 233 -11.13 -22.32 0.52
N THR A 234 -11.64 -22.91 -0.57
CA THR A 234 -11.69 -22.25 -1.88
C THR A 234 -13.12 -22.19 -2.39
N SER A 235 -13.43 -21.10 -3.11
CA SER A 235 -14.70 -20.94 -3.80
C SER A 235 -14.53 -20.07 -5.06
N SER A 236 -15.51 -20.11 -5.96
CA SER A 236 -15.58 -19.20 -7.10
C SER A 236 -14.26 -19.03 -7.88
N GLY A 237 -13.54 -20.13 -8.14
CA GLY A 237 -12.29 -20.12 -8.90
C GLY A 237 -11.06 -19.66 -8.11
N GLY A 238 -11.15 -19.54 -6.77
CA GLY A 238 -9.98 -19.29 -5.92
C GLY A 238 -9.05 -20.51 -5.86
N ASN A 239 -7.76 -20.28 -5.69
CA ASN A 239 -6.73 -21.30 -5.62
C ASN A 239 -5.85 -21.15 -4.38
N ILE A 240 -5.50 -22.26 -3.73
CA ILE A 240 -4.55 -22.32 -2.60
C ILE A 240 -3.56 -23.43 -2.86
N GLY A 241 -2.32 -23.07 -3.19
CA GLY A 241 -1.23 -23.97 -3.57
C GLY A 241 -0.02 -23.89 -2.64
N LYS A 242 0.83 -24.92 -2.69
CA LYS A 242 2.16 -24.92 -2.10
C LYS A 242 3.17 -24.74 -3.21
N GLU A 243 4.18 -23.88 -2.97
CA GLU A 243 5.39 -23.80 -3.79
C GLU A 243 6.36 -24.95 -3.46
#